data_cda6ae3b9befaff9831aff219f237154
#
_entry.id   cda6ae3b9befaff9831aff219f237154
#
_cell.length_a   1.000
_cell.length_b   1.000
_cell.length_c   1.000
_cell.angle_alpha   90.00
_cell.angle_beta   90.00
_cell.angle_gamma   90.00
#
_symmetry.space_group_name_H-M   'P 1'
#
loop_
_entity.id
_entity.type
_entity.pdbx_description
1 polymer ?
#
loop_
_entity_poly.entity_id
_entity_poly.type
_entity_poly.pdbx_seq_one_letter_code
_entity_poly.pdbx_strand_id
1 'polypeptide(L)'
;MMEGLSLADMCAVVTGGSRGIGRAVCLELARLGARVVFTYAGNAEAAQKTLEMIEEQGGVARAICADVRSAEDATRVIDEARAAFGSVDILVNNAGITCDKLAARMKPEDFDAVVDTNLKGAFLYTKAALRPMMRARSGAIVNMASVVGLRGNAGQANYAASKAGLIGMTKSIAREVAALGIRVNAVAPGFIATDMTDSMPEAARAATLASIPAGRLGEAFEVARVVAFLASDAASYVTGQVLAVDGGMAM
;
A
#
# COMPACT_ATOMS: atom_id res chain seq x y z
N MET A 1 22.48 -5.67 9.97
CA MET A 1 21.34 -4.95 9.34
C MET A 1 21.92 -4.11 8.22
N MET A 2 21.32 -4.06 7.03
CA MET A 2 21.83 -3.18 5.98
C MET A 2 21.76 -1.73 6.48
N GLU A 3 22.83 -0.96 6.26
CA GLU A 3 22.89 0.45 6.62
C GLU A 3 21.76 1.20 5.90
N GLY A 4 21.03 2.07 6.63
CA GLY A 4 19.89 2.83 6.08
C GLY A 4 18.53 2.14 6.04
N LEU A 5 18.38 0.90 6.51
CA LEU A 5 17.08 0.22 6.59
C LEU A 5 16.32 0.42 7.92
N SER A 6 16.96 1.02 8.94
CA SER A 6 16.29 1.32 10.20
C SER A 6 15.19 2.36 9.99
N LEU A 7 14.04 2.13 10.62
CA LEU A 7 12.91 3.05 10.68
C LEU A 7 12.64 3.51 12.12
N ALA A 8 13.67 3.38 12.99
CA ALA A 8 13.56 3.78 14.39
C ALA A 8 13.10 5.24 14.49
N ASP A 9 12.20 5.49 15.43
CA ASP A 9 11.58 6.79 15.70
C ASP A 9 10.67 7.36 14.59
N MET A 10 10.57 6.72 13.44
CA MET A 10 9.64 7.14 12.37
C MET A 10 8.20 6.72 12.69
N CYS A 11 7.25 7.54 12.25
CA CYS A 11 5.83 7.22 12.27
C CYS A 11 5.36 6.83 10.86
N ALA A 12 4.80 5.63 10.73
CA ALA A 12 4.26 5.11 9.49
C ALA A 12 2.73 5.03 9.56
N VAL A 13 2.05 5.58 8.54
CA VAL A 13 0.60 5.39 8.33
C VAL A 13 0.39 4.41 7.20
N VAL A 14 -0.38 3.33 7.44
CA VAL A 14 -0.69 2.28 6.46
C VAL A 14 -2.19 2.17 6.29
N THR A 15 -2.72 2.42 5.09
CA THR A 15 -4.14 2.22 4.83
C THR A 15 -4.46 0.75 4.57
N GLY A 16 -5.51 0.21 5.19
CA GLY A 16 -5.91 -1.19 5.02
C GLY A 16 -4.93 -2.18 5.65
N GLY A 17 -4.42 -1.90 6.85
CA GLY A 17 -3.39 -2.70 7.53
C GLY A 17 -3.89 -3.95 8.28
N SER A 18 -5.19 -4.25 8.25
CA SER A 18 -5.75 -5.33 9.08
C SER A 18 -5.54 -6.76 8.57
N ARG A 19 -5.18 -6.96 7.31
CA ARG A 19 -4.97 -8.28 6.68
C ARG A 19 -4.06 -8.23 5.45
N GLY A 20 -3.69 -9.40 4.94
CA GLY A 20 -2.96 -9.57 3.68
C GLY A 20 -1.65 -8.78 3.63
N ILE A 21 -1.39 -8.16 2.48
CA ILE A 21 -0.18 -7.34 2.25
C ILE A 21 -0.09 -6.19 3.26
N GLY A 22 -1.22 -5.52 3.55
CA GLY A 22 -1.24 -4.40 4.49
C GLY A 22 -0.78 -4.80 5.90
N ARG A 23 -1.23 -5.97 6.40
CA ARG A 23 -0.74 -6.52 7.68
C ARG A 23 0.75 -6.81 7.63
N ALA A 24 1.22 -7.47 6.57
CA ALA A 24 2.64 -7.79 6.42
C ALA A 24 3.51 -6.52 6.37
N VAL A 25 3.02 -5.46 5.73
CA VAL A 25 3.67 -4.14 5.73
C VAL A 25 3.73 -3.56 7.14
N CYS A 26 2.62 -3.58 7.90
CA CYS A 26 2.60 -3.08 9.27
C CYS A 26 3.61 -3.81 10.16
N LEU A 27 3.65 -5.15 10.07
CA LEU A 27 4.58 -6.00 10.82
C LEU A 27 6.04 -5.70 10.45
N GLU A 28 6.36 -5.58 9.15
CA GLU A 28 7.73 -5.34 8.71
C GLU A 28 8.21 -3.94 9.09
N LEU A 29 7.37 -2.90 8.96
CA LEU A 29 7.72 -1.54 9.39
C LEU A 29 7.95 -1.48 10.90
N ALA A 30 7.08 -2.12 11.69
CA ALA A 30 7.24 -2.20 13.15
C ALA A 30 8.52 -2.96 13.55
N ARG A 31 8.82 -4.09 12.89
CA ARG A 31 10.06 -4.86 13.10
C ARG A 31 11.32 -4.03 12.85
N LEU A 32 11.24 -3.06 11.94
CA LEU A 32 12.34 -2.12 11.65
C LEU A 32 12.37 -0.90 12.58
N GLY A 33 11.46 -0.82 13.56
CA GLY A 33 11.43 0.17 14.62
C GLY A 33 10.46 1.33 14.39
N ALA A 34 9.64 1.30 13.31
CA ALA A 34 8.62 2.32 13.11
C ALA A 34 7.45 2.17 14.10
N ARG A 35 6.90 3.31 14.53
CA ARG A 35 5.58 3.37 15.19
C ARG A 35 4.51 3.38 14.13
N VAL A 36 3.60 2.41 14.14
CA VAL A 36 2.67 2.18 13.04
C VAL A 36 1.26 2.63 13.41
N VAL A 37 0.66 3.47 12.58
CA VAL A 37 -0.79 3.71 12.57
C VAL A 37 -1.35 3.02 11.34
N PHE A 38 -2.35 2.17 11.51
CA PHE A 38 -2.99 1.58 10.34
C PHE A 38 -4.50 1.74 10.36
N THR A 39 -5.10 1.82 9.16
CA THR A 39 -6.56 1.92 9.07
C THR A 39 -7.19 0.59 8.68
N TYR A 40 -8.45 0.44 9.06
CA TYR A 40 -9.35 -0.63 8.64
C TYR A 40 -10.76 -0.09 8.45
N ALA A 41 -11.58 -0.72 7.58
CA ALA A 41 -12.92 -0.22 7.29
C ALA A 41 -14.02 -0.89 8.16
N GLY A 42 -13.99 -2.20 8.35
CA GLY A 42 -15.13 -2.88 8.99
C GLY A 42 -14.77 -4.09 9.87
N ASN A 43 -13.61 -4.70 9.70
CA ASN A 43 -13.23 -5.88 10.48
C ASN A 43 -12.30 -5.50 11.65
N ALA A 44 -12.91 -5.17 12.80
CA ALA A 44 -12.19 -4.81 14.01
C ALA A 44 -11.38 -5.98 14.60
N GLU A 45 -11.87 -7.22 14.49
CA GLU A 45 -11.17 -8.41 14.97
C GLU A 45 -9.87 -8.63 14.19
N ALA A 46 -9.92 -8.50 12.86
CA ALA A 46 -8.71 -8.59 12.02
C ALA A 46 -7.71 -7.46 12.32
N ALA A 47 -8.19 -6.27 12.68
CA ALA A 47 -7.35 -5.16 13.11
C ALA A 47 -6.72 -5.45 14.48
N GLN A 48 -7.49 -5.95 15.43
CA GLN A 48 -7.00 -6.34 16.74
C GLN A 48 -5.90 -7.41 16.64
N LYS A 49 -6.09 -8.43 15.80
CA LYS A 49 -5.07 -9.44 15.54
C LYS A 49 -3.76 -8.85 14.99
N THR A 50 -3.84 -7.83 14.14
CA THR A 50 -2.64 -7.14 13.63
C THR A 50 -1.92 -6.38 14.75
N LEU A 51 -2.67 -5.72 15.65
CA LEU A 51 -2.07 -5.06 16.84
C LEU A 51 -1.32 -6.07 17.71
N GLU A 52 -1.98 -7.17 18.07
CA GLU A 52 -1.39 -8.23 18.89
C GLU A 52 -0.08 -8.77 18.28
N MET A 53 -0.08 -9.06 16.99
CA MET A 53 1.12 -9.53 16.29
C MET A 53 2.27 -8.51 16.30
N ILE A 54 1.97 -7.20 16.27
CA ILE A 54 2.97 -6.13 16.36
C ILE A 54 3.51 -6.04 17.80
N GLU A 55 2.63 -6.12 18.80
CA GLU A 55 3.00 -6.07 20.22
C GLU A 55 3.86 -7.28 20.62
N GLU A 56 3.52 -8.49 20.14
CA GLU A 56 4.32 -9.70 20.34
C GLU A 56 5.77 -9.59 19.83
N GLN A 57 5.99 -8.74 18.81
CA GLN A 57 7.32 -8.43 18.28
C GLN A 57 8.00 -7.25 19.00
N GLY A 58 7.38 -6.71 20.05
CA GLY A 58 7.87 -5.53 20.77
C GLY A 58 7.66 -4.21 20.03
N GLY A 59 6.84 -4.20 18.97
CA GLY A 59 6.51 -3.00 18.20
C GLY A 59 5.39 -2.17 18.83
N VAL A 60 5.17 -0.97 18.32
CA VAL A 60 4.13 -0.05 18.76
C VAL A 60 3.20 0.28 17.61
N ALA A 61 1.90 0.05 17.80
CA ALA A 61 0.93 0.36 16.76
C ALA A 61 -0.40 0.90 17.31
N ARG A 62 -1.17 1.56 16.43
CA ARG A 62 -2.57 1.96 16.64
C ARG A 62 -3.40 1.59 15.42
N ALA A 63 -4.62 1.09 15.66
CA ALA A 63 -5.60 0.81 14.62
C ALA A 63 -6.69 1.89 14.65
N ILE A 64 -7.05 2.44 13.50
CA ILE A 64 -8.10 3.46 13.37
C ILE A 64 -9.14 2.98 12.35
N CYS A 65 -10.41 2.93 12.75
CA CYS A 65 -11.50 2.69 11.81
C CYS A 65 -11.70 3.93 10.94
N ALA A 66 -11.58 3.77 9.62
CA ALA A 66 -11.68 4.88 8.67
C ALA A 66 -12.07 4.40 7.27
N ASP A 67 -12.91 5.17 6.59
CA ASP A 67 -13.21 4.99 5.17
C ASP A 67 -12.17 5.78 4.34
N VAL A 68 -11.39 5.08 3.53
CA VAL A 68 -10.36 5.73 2.69
C VAL A 68 -10.94 6.71 1.67
N ARG A 69 -12.24 6.60 1.35
CA ARG A 69 -12.96 7.50 0.44
C ARG A 69 -13.34 8.83 1.09
N SER A 70 -13.25 8.94 2.43
CA SER A 70 -13.58 10.15 3.19
C SER A 70 -12.35 11.05 3.33
N ALA A 71 -12.45 12.29 2.86
CA ALA A 71 -11.41 13.30 3.06
C ALA A 71 -11.26 13.72 4.53
N GLU A 72 -12.36 13.65 5.28
CA GLU A 72 -12.39 13.94 6.72
C GLU A 72 -11.63 12.86 7.49
N ASP A 73 -11.89 11.59 7.18
CA ASP A 73 -11.18 10.47 7.78
C ASP A 73 -9.69 10.50 7.45
N ALA A 74 -9.32 10.80 6.20
CA ALA A 74 -7.92 10.92 5.81
C ALA A 74 -7.19 12.00 6.64
N THR A 75 -7.83 13.15 6.84
CA THR A 75 -7.27 14.24 7.67
C THR A 75 -7.18 13.81 9.13
N ARG A 76 -8.24 13.23 9.69
CA ARG A 76 -8.31 12.75 11.07
C ARG A 76 -7.24 11.72 11.37
N VAL A 77 -7.05 10.71 10.50
CA VAL A 77 -6.02 9.67 10.69
C VAL A 77 -4.61 10.26 10.73
N ILE A 78 -4.29 11.19 9.82
CA ILE A 78 -2.99 11.86 9.80
C ILE A 78 -2.78 12.73 11.07
N ASP A 79 -3.81 13.44 11.51
CA ASP A 79 -3.72 14.26 12.72
C ASP A 79 -3.60 13.41 13.99
N GLU A 80 -4.35 12.30 14.10
CA GLU A 80 -4.23 11.34 15.19
C GLU A 80 -2.84 10.67 15.23
N ALA A 81 -2.26 10.32 14.06
CA ALA A 81 -0.92 9.78 13.97
C ALA A 81 0.12 10.78 14.49
N ARG A 82 0.00 12.04 14.07
CA ARG A 82 0.88 13.14 14.56
C ARG A 82 0.71 13.41 16.04
N ALA A 83 -0.51 13.42 16.55
CA ALA A 83 -0.77 13.62 17.98
C ALA A 83 -0.19 12.49 18.84
N ALA A 84 -0.23 11.24 18.34
CA ALA A 84 0.26 10.07 19.06
C ALA A 84 1.78 9.93 19.02
N PHE A 85 2.42 10.27 17.88
CA PHE A 85 3.82 9.91 17.61
C PHE A 85 4.70 11.10 17.17
N GLY A 86 4.13 12.31 17.08
CA GLY A 86 4.85 13.56 16.80
C GLY A 86 5.03 13.88 15.32
N SER A 87 5.06 12.88 14.44
CA SER A 87 5.29 13.06 13.00
C SER A 87 4.40 12.14 12.17
N VAL A 88 4.45 12.29 10.85
CA VAL A 88 4.11 11.28 9.85
C VAL A 88 5.23 11.30 8.82
N ASP A 89 6.09 10.28 8.89
CA ASP A 89 7.30 10.18 8.07
C ASP A 89 7.08 9.25 6.87
N ILE A 90 6.21 8.26 7.03
CA ILE A 90 5.92 7.26 6.01
C ILE A 90 4.40 7.17 5.81
N LEU A 91 3.96 7.17 4.55
CA LEU A 91 2.60 6.83 4.15
C LEU A 91 2.62 5.64 3.19
N VAL A 92 1.88 4.59 3.51
CA VAL A 92 1.64 3.46 2.61
C VAL A 92 0.17 3.42 2.21
N ASN A 93 -0.14 3.80 0.98
CA ASN A 93 -1.47 3.70 0.40
C ASN A 93 -1.69 2.26 -0.10
N ASN A 94 -2.17 1.39 0.80
CA ASN A 94 -2.38 -0.03 0.50
C ASN A 94 -3.86 -0.41 0.36
N ALA A 95 -4.78 0.32 1.00
CA ALA A 95 -6.21 0.01 0.91
C ALA A 95 -6.70 -0.09 -0.54
N GLY A 96 -7.47 -1.13 -0.83
CA GLY A 96 -8.02 -1.34 -2.16
C GLY A 96 -9.00 -2.49 -2.20
N ILE A 97 -9.85 -2.45 -3.22
CA ILE A 97 -10.84 -3.47 -3.53
C ILE A 97 -10.76 -3.87 -4.99
N THR A 98 -11.33 -5.02 -5.32
CA THR A 98 -11.64 -5.46 -6.68
C THR A 98 -13.14 -5.61 -6.86
N CYS A 99 -13.63 -5.42 -8.07
CA CYS A 99 -14.99 -5.74 -8.48
C CYS A 99 -14.94 -6.22 -9.93
N ASP A 100 -14.58 -7.50 -10.10
CA ASP A 100 -14.22 -8.07 -11.39
C ASP A 100 -15.46 -8.42 -12.20
N LYS A 101 -15.60 -7.81 -13.37
CA LYS A 101 -16.66 -8.03 -14.35
C LYS A 101 -16.14 -7.72 -15.76
N LEU A 102 -16.59 -8.47 -16.77
CA LEU A 102 -16.31 -8.12 -18.17
C LEU A 102 -16.86 -6.70 -18.44
N ALA A 103 -16.13 -5.91 -19.21
CA ALA A 103 -16.44 -4.49 -19.45
C ALA A 103 -17.89 -4.28 -19.94
N ALA A 104 -18.39 -5.16 -20.80
CA ALA A 104 -19.78 -5.08 -21.30
C ALA A 104 -20.86 -5.35 -20.22
N ARG A 105 -20.48 -5.87 -19.06
CA ARG A 105 -21.38 -6.19 -17.92
C ARG A 105 -21.07 -5.37 -16.68
N MET A 106 -20.00 -4.59 -16.71
CA MET A 106 -19.58 -3.73 -15.60
C MET A 106 -20.52 -2.52 -15.52
N LYS A 107 -21.11 -2.30 -14.36
CA LYS A 107 -21.96 -1.14 -14.13
C LYS A 107 -21.07 0.07 -13.75
N PRO A 108 -21.52 1.30 -14.02
CA PRO A 108 -20.81 2.51 -13.58
C PRO A 108 -20.46 2.49 -12.09
N GLU A 109 -21.38 2.03 -11.22
CA GLU A 109 -21.18 1.96 -9.79
C GLU A 109 -20.07 0.99 -9.39
N ASP A 110 -19.91 -0.12 -10.14
CA ASP A 110 -18.81 -1.08 -9.94
C ASP A 110 -17.44 -0.45 -10.30
N PHE A 111 -17.44 0.40 -11.31
CA PHE A 111 -16.24 1.14 -11.74
C PHE A 111 -15.89 2.21 -10.71
N ASP A 112 -16.85 3.04 -10.34
CA ASP A 112 -16.68 4.15 -9.42
C ASP A 112 -16.22 3.66 -8.03
N ALA A 113 -16.82 2.60 -7.50
CA ALA A 113 -16.44 2.04 -6.20
C ALA A 113 -14.96 1.65 -6.15
N VAL A 114 -14.42 1.06 -7.23
CA VAL A 114 -13.00 0.66 -7.31
C VAL A 114 -12.10 1.89 -7.46
N VAL A 115 -12.45 2.83 -8.33
CA VAL A 115 -11.67 4.04 -8.54
C VAL A 115 -11.68 4.94 -7.30
N ASP A 116 -12.82 5.14 -6.68
CA ASP A 116 -12.94 5.94 -5.46
C ASP A 116 -12.11 5.35 -4.31
N THR A 117 -12.11 4.04 -4.16
CA THR A 117 -11.35 3.38 -3.09
C THR A 117 -9.85 3.37 -3.39
N ASN A 118 -9.46 2.85 -4.57
CA ASN A 118 -8.06 2.52 -4.85
C ASN A 118 -7.23 3.74 -5.28
N LEU A 119 -7.84 4.70 -5.98
CA LEU A 119 -7.13 5.86 -6.55
C LEU A 119 -7.45 7.13 -5.78
N LYS A 120 -8.71 7.50 -5.67
CA LYS A 120 -9.12 8.72 -4.97
C LYS A 120 -8.79 8.63 -3.47
N GLY A 121 -9.03 7.48 -2.83
CA GLY A 121 -8.63 7.26 -1.43
C GLY A 121 -7.14 7.47 -1.20
N ALA A 122 -6.29 6.89 -2.05
CA ALA A 122 -4.84 7.11 -2.00
C ALA A 122 -4.46 8.59 -2.20
N PHE A 123 -5.15 9.31 -3.09
CA PHE A 123 -4.97 10.74 -3.27
C PHE A 123 -5.32 11.53 -2.00
N LEU A 124 -6.43 11.22 -1.34
CA LEU A 124 -6.88 11.91 -0.13
C LEU A 124 -5.86 11.77 1.02
N TYR A 125 -5.39 10.55 1.27
CA TYR A 125 -4.35 10.29 2.28
C TYR A 125 -3.03 10.95 1.92
N THR A 126 -2.62 10.89 0.66
CA THR A 126 -1.41 11.58 0.18
C THR A 126 -1.52 13.08 0.40
N LYS A 127 -2.62 13.71 0.02
CA LYS A 127 -2.88 15.14 0.22
C LYS A 127 -2.81 15.54 1.70
N ALA A 128 -3.38 14.72 2.60
CA ALA A 128 -3.33 14.96 4.03
C ALA A 128 -1.90 14.84 4.60
N ALA A 129 -1.14 13.80 4.18
CA ALA A 129 0.22 13.56 4.64
C ALA A 129 1.25 14.56 4.08
N LEU A 130 1.03 15.06 2.87
CA LEU A 130 1.97 16.03 2.26
C LEU A 130 2.15 17.29 3.09
N ARG A 131 1.11 17.82 3.73
CA ARG A 131 1.23 19.05 4.55
C ARG A 131 2.28 18.94 5.67
N PRO A 132 2.21 17.93 6.57
CA PRO A 132 3.24 17.76 7.59
C PRO A 132 4.60 17.38 6.99
N MET A 133 4.68 16.51 5.97
CA MET A 133 5.92 16.12 5.32
C MET A 133 6.66 17.32 4.67
N MET A 134 5.93 18.21 3.99
CA MET A 134 6.49 19.42 3.38
C MET A 134 7.06 20.38 4.45
N ARG A 135 6.43 20.50 5.62
CA ARG A 135 6.94 21.31 6.74
C ARG A 135 8.21 20.71 7.34
N ALA A 136 8.24 19.38 7.46
CA ALA A 136 9.41 18.64 7.94
C ALA A 136 10.53 18.57 6.90
N ARG A 137 10.23 18.84 5.61
CA ARG A 137 11.13 18.64 4.46
C ARG A 137 11.67 17.19 4.39
N SER A 138 10.85 16.25 4.77
CA SER A 138 11.17 14.82 4.80
C SER A 138 9.91 14.01 4.69
N GLY A 139 9.97 12.84 4.03
CA GLY A 139 8.88 11.90 3.94
C GLY A 139 9.06 10.85 2.86
N ALA A 140 8.38 9.71 3.03
CA ALA A 140 8.32 8.65 2.05
C ALA A 140 6.86 8.20 1.85
N ILE A 141 6.39 8.21 0.60
CA ILE A 141 5.06 7.74 0.23
C ILE A 141 5.22 6.52 -0.68
N VAL A 142 4.58 5.42 -0.33
CA VAL A 142 4.58 4.19 -1.13
C VAL A 142 3.14 3.84 -1.51
N ASN A 143 2.87 3.79 -2.81
CA ASN A 143 1.57 3.47 -3.36
C ASN A 143 1.51 2.00 -3.79
N MET A 144 0.53 1.25 -3.30
CA MET A 144 0.33 -0.15 -3.72
C MET A 144 -0.41 -0.21 -5.04
N ALA A 145 0.36 -0.23 -6.14
CA ALA A 145 -0.14 -0.47 -7.48
C ALA A 145 -0.49 -1.95 -7.71
N SER A 146 -0.26 -2.49 -8.88
CA SER A 146 -0.39 -3.90 -9.25
C SER A 146 0.24 -4.13 -10.63
N VAL A 147 0.67 -5.34 -10.92
CA VAL A 147 0.99 -5.77 -12.31
C VAL A 147 -0.19 -5.58 -13.26
N VAL A 148 -1.43 -5.66 -12.75
CA VAL A 148 -2.63 -5.38 -13.53
C VAL A 148 -2.68 -3.91 -13.99
N GLY A 149 -2.13 -2.98 -13.22
CA GLY A 149 -1.98 -1.58 -13.64
C GLY A 149 -0.89 -1.37 -14.69
N LEU A 150 0.02 -2.33 -14.87
CA LEU A 150 1.08 -2.28 -15.88
C LEU A 150 0.64 -2.89 -17.22
N ARG A 151 -0.06 -4.04 -17.18
CA ARG A 151 -0.37 -4.83 -18.38
C ARG A 151 -1.85 -5.04 -18.66
N GLY A 152 -2.74 -4.68 -17.72
CA GLY A 152 -4.17 -4.99 -17.78
C GLY A 152 -4.47 -6.44 -17.41
N ASN A 153 -5.77 -6.74 -17.22
CA ASN A 153 -6.29 -8.09 -17.07
C ASN A 153 -7.76 -8.13 -17.50
N ALA A 154 -8.18 -9.20 -18.16
CA ALA A 154 -9.57 -9.37 -18.57
C ALA A 154 -10.51 -9.39 -17.36
N GLY A 155 -11.62 -8.66 -17.44
CA GLY A 155 -12.58 -8.54 -16.34
C GLY A 155 -12.22 -7.51 -15.26
N GLN A 156 -11.07 -6.83 -15.37
CA GLN A 156 -10.56 -5.90 -14.36
C GLN A 156 -10.34 -4.48 -14.91
N ALA A 157 -11.19 -4.01 -15.82
CA ALA A 157 -11.03 -2.68 -16.43
C ALA A 157 -10.99 -1.55 -15.38
N ASN A 158 -11.87 -1.59 -14.36
CA ASN A 158 -11.90 -0.65 -13.25
C ASN A 158 -10.63 -0.74 -12.38
N TYR A 159 -10.22 -1.95 -12.03
CA TYR A 159 -9.04 -2.18 -11.20
C TYR A 159 -7.76 -1.77 -11.94
N ALA A 160 -7.61 -2.18 -13.21
CA ALA A 160 -6.49 -1.78 -14.07
C ALA A 160 -6.40 -0.25 -14.19
N ALA A 161 -7.53 0.42 -14.47
CA ALA A 161 -7.59 1.87 -14.54
C ALA A 161 -7.16 2.53 -13.23
N SER A 162 -7.66 2.04 -12.09
CA SER A 162 -7.31 2.57 -10.77
C SER A 162 -5.81 2.41 -10.46
N LYS A 163 -5.21 1.25 -10.77
CA LYS A 163 -3.80 0.97 -10.50
C LYS A 163 -2.85 1.66 -11.50
N ALA A 164 -3.25 1.79 -12.76
CA ALA A 164 -2.53 2.61 -13.74
C ALA A 164 -2.58 4.11 -13.39
N GLY A 165 -3.75 4.60 -12.95
CA GLY A 165 -3.91 5.97 -12.44
C GLY A 165 -3.01 6.25 -11.24
N LEU A 166 -2.88 5.27 -10.32
CA LEU A 166 -2.02 5.37 -9.15
C LEU A 166 -0.53 5.47 -9.54
N ILE A 167 -0.10 4.77 -10.60
CA ILE A 167 1.24 4.87 -11.17
C ILE A 167 1.48 6.28 -11.73
N GLY A 168 0.54 6.82 -12.50
CA GLY A 168 0.60 8.19 -13.02
C GLY A 168 0.65 9.23 -11.90
N MET A 169 -0.21 9.10 -10.88
CA MET A 169 -0.24 9.95 -9.70
C MET A 169 1.09 9.91 -8.93
N THR A 170 1.68 8.74 -8.74
CA THR A 170 3.00 8.57 -8.12
C THR A 170 4.06 9.43 -8.79
N LYS A 171 4.16 9.37 -10.12
CA LYS A 171 5.15 10.11 -10.90
C LYS A 171 4.93 11.62 -10.85
N SER A 172 3.68 12.06 -10.89
CA SER A 172 3.33 13.49 -10.83
C SER A 172 3.69 14.08 -9.46
N ILE A 173 3.24 13.45 -8.38
CA ILE A 173 3.51 13.94 -7.02
C ILE A 173 5.01 13.87 -6.70
N ALA A 174 5.72 12.82 -7.14
CA ALA A 174 7.17 12.75 -6.98
C ALA A 174 7.89 13.98 -7.55
N ARG A 175 7.48 14.45 -8.73
CA ARG A 175 8.04 15.67 -9.36
C ARG A 175 7.74 16.95 -8.58
N GLU A 176 6.55 17.04 -7.96
CA GLU A 176 6.15 18.22 -7.18
C GLU A 176 6.94 18.36 -5.89
N VAL A 177 7.31 17.23 -5.25
CA VAL A 177 7.82 17.26 -3.87
C VAL A 177 9.27 16.81 -3.69
N ALA A 178 9.92 16.34 -4.75
CA ALA A 178 11.32 15.86 -4.67
C ALA A 178 12.29 16.91 -4.11
N ALA A 179 12.17 18.18 -4.53
CA ALA A 179 12.99 19.27 -4.02
C ALA A 179 12.74 19.59 -2.53
N LEU A 180 11.68 19.03 -1.96
CA LEU A 180 11.32 19.16 -0.55
C LEU A 180 11.79 17.96 0.29
N GLY A 181 12.61 17.06 -0.28
CA GLY A 181 13.10 15.89 0.42
C GLY A 181 12.03 14.79 0.62
N ILE A 182 10.94 14.81 -0.14
CA ILE A 182 9.86 13.82 -0.05
C ILE A 182 9.96 12.89 -1.26
N ARG A 183 9.98 11.59 -1.01
CA ARG A 183 10.02 10.55 -2.04
C ARG A 183 8.64 9.91 -2.21
N VAL A 184 8.26 9.65 -3.45
CA VAL A 184 6.98 9.00 -3.76
C VAL A 184 7.24 7.91 -4.79
N ASN A 185 6.97 6.67 -4.41
CA ASN A 185 7.19 5.49 -5.25
C ASN A 185 5.96 4.58 -5.25
N ALA A 186 5.92 3.64 -6.15
CA ALA A 186 4.90 2.59 -6.20
C ALA A 186 5.53 1.19 -6.16
N VAL A 187 4.83 0.27 -5.54
CA VAL A 187 5.10 -1.17 -5.64
C VAL A 187 3.98 -1.79 -6.47
N ALA A 188 4.31 -2.64 -7.42
CA ALA A 188 3.36 -3.37 -8.24
C ALA A 188 3.45 -4.87 -7.94
N PRO A 189 2.68 -5.39 -6.96
CA PRO A 189 2.64 -6.81 -6.67
C PRO A 189 2.04 -7.60 -7.82
N GLY A 190 2.56 -8.83 -8.03
CA GLY A 190 1.94 -9.85 -8.83
C GLY A 190 0.89 -10.63 -8.05
N PHE A 191 0.79 -11.93 -8.28
CA PHE A 191 -0.06 -12.82 -7.48
C PHE A 191 0.65 -13.17 -6.17
N ILE A 192 0.05 -12.72 -5.07
CA ILE A 192 0.57 -12.89 -3.72
C ILE A 192 -0.36 -13.83 -2.95
N ALA A 193 0.21 -14.81 -2.25
CA ALA A 193 -0.51 -15.71 -1.36
C ALA A 193 -1.18 -14.92 -0.23
N THR A 194 -2.49 -14.88 -0.24
CA THR A 194 -3.36 -14.20 0.73
C THR A 194 -4.70 -14.93 0.78
N ASP A 195 -5.53 -14.64 1.76
CA ASP A 195 -6.90 -15.19 1.87
C ASP A 195 -7.71 -15.07 0.55
N MET A 196 -7.39 -14.05 -0.26
CA MET A 196 -8.04 -13.82 -1.54
C MET A 196 -7.60 -14.85 -2.61
N THR A 197 -6.35 -15.27 -2.59
CA THR A 197 -5.81 -16.26 -3.54
C THR A 197 -6.08 -17.70 -3.10
N ASP A 198 -6.26 -17.94 -1.80
CA ASP A 198 -6.57 -19.25 -1.25
C ASP A 198 -7.97 -19.73 -1.63
N SER A 199 -8.88 -18.82 -1.94
CA SER A 199 -10.23 -19.12 -2.42
C SER A 199 -10.32 -19.38 -3.94
N MET A 200 -9.21 -19.34 -4.68
CA MET A 200 -9.21 -19.57 -6.13
C MET A 200 -9.46 -21.02 -6.48
N PRO A 201 -10.30 -21.31 -7.52
CA PRO A 201 -10.42 -22.65 -8.07
C PRO A 201 -9.07 -23.20 -8.54
N GLU A 202 -8.83 -24.51 -8.35
CA GLU A 202 -7.54 -25.16 -8.68
C GLU A 202 -7.08 -24.91 -10.12
N ALA A 203 -7.99 -24.97 -11.09
CA ALA A 203 -7.67 -24.71 -12.50
C ALA A 203 -7.20 -23.26 -12.75
N ALA A 204 -7.81 -22.29 -12.06
CA ALA A 204 -7.41 -20.88 -12.15
C ALA A 204 -6.06 -20.66 -11.47
N ARG A 205 -5.82 -21.35 -10.34
CA ARG A 205 -4.54 -21.32 -9.64
C ARG A 205 -3.41 -21.89 -10.51
N ALA A 206 -3.63 -23.04 -11.13
CA ALA A 206 -2.65 -23.66 -12.04
C ALA A 206 -2.32 -22.75 -13.25
N ALA A 207 -3.33 -22.14 -13.88
CA ALA A 207 -3.15 -21.19 -14.97
C ALA A 207 -2.35 -19.95 -14.52
N THR A 208 -2.63 -19.43 -13.32
CA THR A 208 -1.90 -18.31 -12.74
C THR A 208 -0.43 -18.68 -12.51
N LEU A 209 -0.16 -19.84 -11.89
CA LEU A 209 1.21 -20.30 -11.66
C LEU A 209 2.00 -20.47 -12.95
N ALA A 210 1.37 -20.99 -14.01
CA ALA A 210 2.01 -21.13 -15.33
C ALA A 210 2.38 -19.78 -15.96
N SER A 211 1.74 -18.67 -15.54
CA SER A 211 2.02 -17.32 -16.05
C SER A 211 3.13 -16.60 -15.28
N ILE A 212 3.62 -17.17 -14.17
CA ILE A 212 4.66 -16.57 -13.32
C ILE A 212 6.01 -17.24 -13.64
N PRO A 213 7.00 -16.55 -14.21
CA PRO A 213 8.31 -17.13 -14.51
C PRO A 213 9.00 -17.76 -13.31
N ALA A 214 8.85 -17.19 -12.11
CA ALA A 214 9.38 -17.77 -10.87
C ALA A 214 8.68 -19.08 -10.42
N GLY A 215 7.58 -19.51 -11.08
CA GLY A 215 6.88 -20.77 -10.85
C GLY A 215 6.15 -20.87 -9.50
N ARG A 216 5.98 -19.77 -8.77
CA ARG A 216 5.28 -19.75 -7.48
C ARG A 216 4.55 -18.43 -7.25
N LEU A 217 3.59 -18.44 -6.36
CA LEU A 217 3.03 -17.19 -5.80
C LEU A 217 4.09 -16.48 -4.96
N GLY A 218 4.03 -15.15 -4.93
CA GLY A 218 4.80 -14.37 -3.98
C GLY A 218 4.17 -14.44 -2.59
N GLU A 219 4.97 -14.13 -1.58
CA GLU A 219 4.53 -14.00 -0.19
C GLU A 219 4.29 -12.53 0.17
N ALA A 220 3.34 -12.26 1.07
CA ALA A 220 3.05 -10.89 1.50
C ALA A 220 4.29 -10.18 2.10
N PHE A 221 5.19 -10.92 2.77
CA PHE A 221 6.44 -10.39 3.29
C PHE A 221 7.45 -9.99 2.20
N GLU A 222 7.42 -10.61 1.04
CA GLU A 222 8.30 -10.21 -0.07
C GLU A 222 7.93 -8.81 -0.55
N VAL A 223 6.63 -8.52 -0.63
CA VAL A 223 6.12 -7.17 -0.92
C VAL A 223 6.45 -6.18 0.20
N ALA A 224 6.20 -6.58 1.46
CA ALA A 224 6.43 -5.73 2.62
C ALA A 224 7.90 -5.27 2.74
N ARG A 225 8.86 -6.14 2.43
CA ARG A 225 10.30 -5.80 2.43
C ARG A 225 10.64 -4.75 1.37
N VAL A 226 10.05 -4.82 0.19
CA VAL A 226 10.24 -3.81 -0.85
C VAL A 226 9.61 -2.48 -0.44
N VAL A 227 8.43 -2.50 0.19
CA VAL A 227 7.81 -1.31 0.78
C VAL A 227 8.72 -0.69 1.84
N ALA A 228 9.27 -1.49 2.74
CA ALA A 228 10.18 -1.03 3.79
C ALA A 228 11.46 -0.42 3.21
N PHE A 229 12.06 -1.04 2.17
CA PHE A 229 13.17 -0.47 1.44
C PHE A 229 12.84 0.92 0.87
N LEU A 230 11.71 1.04 0.16
CA LEU A 230 11.30 2.32 -0.43
C LEU A 230 10.94 3.38 0.63
N ALA A 231 10.51 2.97 1.80
CA ALA A 231 10.23 3.85 2.93
C ALA A 231 11.49 4.35 3.64
N SER A 232 12.59 3.60 3.58
CA SER A 232 13.84 3.84 4.32
C SER A 232 14.84 4.74 3.57
N ASP A 233 15.88 5.19 4.26
CA ASP A 233 16.99 5.96 3.68
C ASP A 233 17.86 5.14 2.71
N ALA A 234 17.77 3.81 2.72
CA ALA A 234 18.38 2.97 1.70
C ALA A 234 17.87 3.28 0.28
N ALA A 235 16.68 3.91 0.17
CA ALA A 235 16.10 4.38 -1.08
C ALA A 235 16.18 5.91 -1.23
N SER A 236 17.13 6.60 -0.59
CA SER A 236 17.22 8.07 -0.55
C SER A 236 17.26 8.75 -1.92
N TYR A 237 17.74 8.07 -2.95
CA TYR A 237 17.79 8.62 -4.32
C TYR A 237 16.75 7.97 -5.26
N VAL A 238 15.75 7.25 -4.71
CA VAL A 238 14.70 6.57 -5.46
C VAL A 238 13.38 7.33 -5.28
N THR A 239 12.91 7.98 -6.34
CA THR A 239 11.59 8.64 -6.37
C THR A 239 10.96 8.56 -7.75
N GLY A 240 9.63 8.51 -7.82
CA GLY A 240 8.86 8.39 -9.05
C GLY A 240 8.92 6.99 -9.70
N GLN A 241 9.46 5.98 -9.02
CA GLN A 241 9.65 4.64 -9.55
C GLN A 241 8.47 3.72 -9.27
N VAL A 242 8.36 2.69 -10.11
CA VAL A 242 7.40 1.59 -9.93
C VAL A 242 8.21 0.30 -9.87
N LEU A 243 8.24 -0.36 -8.71
CA LEU A 243 8.92 -1.64 -8.55
C LEU A 243 7.90 -2.78 -8.63
N ALA A 244 8.07 -3.64 -9.62
CA ALA A 244 7.30 -4.88 -9.69
C ALA A 244 7.86 -5.90 -8.66
N VAL A 245 6.94 -6.57 -7.94
CA VAL A 245 7.24 -7.68 -7.01
C VAL A 245 6.33 -8.83 -7.42
N ASP A 246 6.67 -9.50 -8.51
CA ASP A 246 5.73 -10.30 -9.28
C ASP A 246 6.29 -11.63 -9.83
N GLY A 247 7.52 -11.98 -9.47
CA GLY A 247 8.19 -13.17 -9.97
C GLY A 247 8.45 -13.15 -11.47
N GLY A 248 8.52 -11.96 -12.08
CA GLY A 248 8.78 -11.77 -13.52
C GLY A 248 7.52 -11.72 -14.38
N MET A 249 6.34 -11.62 -13.79
CA MET A 249 5.06 -11.70 -14.49
C MET A 249 4.80 -10.52 -15.45
N ALA A 250 5.37 -9.37 -15.21
CA ALA A 250 5.21 -8.15 -16.01
C ALA A 250 6.45 -7.79 -16.83
N MET A 251 7.35 -8.75 -17.06
CA MET A 251 8.48 -8.59 -17.98
C MET A 251 8.00 -8.54 -19.44
#